data_5eb3c368734f0eb4a5baa7a4a4c79638
#
_entry.id   5eb3c368734f0eb4a5baa7a4a4c79638
#
_cell.length_a   1.000
_cell.length_b   1.000
_cell.length_c   1.000
_cell.angle_alpha   90.00
_cell.angle_beta   90.00
_cell.angle_gamma   90.00
#
_symmetry.space_group_name_H-M   'P 1'
#
loop_
_entity.id
_entity.type
_entity.pdbx_description
1 polymer ?
#
loop_
_entity_poly.entity_id
_entity_poly.type
_entity_poly.pdbx_seq_one_letter_code
_entity_poly.pdbx_strand_id
1 'polypeptide(L)'
;MNTRRALAFIFCTVTLDVLALGVMIPVLPTLVLGFMGGDTASAAEMFGLFATAWGLMQFLCSPLLGALSDRYGRRPVILISCLGLGLDYIFMAIAPSLTLLFVGRIISGITAATISTAFAYIADVTPPDGRAKAFGLVGMAFGLGFVVGPALGGLLGGLDPRLPFWLSAAACLANAAFGWFVLPESLPPERRMAFAWKRANPVGSLNLLRSQRPLLGLAAIDFIVNVAHQVLPSVFVLYAGYRYGWSETTVGLTLAFVGFCAALVQGLVVG
;
A
#
# COMPACT_ATOMS: atom_id res chain seq x y z
N MET A 1 -9.18 -8.53 -25.69
CA MET A 1 -8.30 -8.71 -24.51
C MET A 1 -8.91 -9.74 -23.58
N ASN A 2 -8.15 -10.70 -23.06
CA ASN A 2 -8.71 -11.70 -22.14
C ASN A 2 -8.83 -11.11 -20.74
N THR A 3 -10.02 -10.61 -20.39
CA THR A 3 -10.33 -9.96 -19.11
C THR A 3 -9.91 -10.80 -17.89
N ARG A 4 -10.06 -12.13 -17.95
CA ARG A 4 -9.64 -13.02 -16.85
C ARG A 4 -8.13 -12.95 -16.57
N ARG A 5 -7.29 -12.91 -17.63
CA ARG A 5 -5.82 -12.80 -17.48
C ARG A 5 -5.44 -11.43 -16.90
N ALA A 6 -6.08 -10.36 -17.36
CA ALA A 6 -5.86 -9.01 -16.87
C ALA A 6 -6.23 -8.88 -15.37
N LEU A 7 -7.39 -9.40 -14.96
CA LEU A 7 -7.83 -9.40 -13.56
C LEU A 7 -6.92 -10.26 -12.66
N ALA A 8 -6.51 -11.45 -13.14
CA ALA A 8 -5.57 -12.29 -12.39
C ALA A 8 -4.22 -11.59 -12.19
N PHE A 9 -3.72 -10.89 -13.21
CA PHE A 9 -2.50 -10.09 -13.07
C PHE A 9 -2.66 -8.97 -12.03
N ILE A 10 -3.73 -8.17 -12.14
CA ILE A 10 -3.98 -7.08 -11.17
C ILE A 10 -4.13 -7.63 -9.75
N PHE A 11 -4.81 -8.77 -9.58
CA PHE A 11 -4.89 -9.45 -8.29
C PHE A 11 -3.50 -9.80 -7.74
N CYS A 12 -2.64 -10.41 -8.54
CA CYS A 12 -1.25 -10.72 -8.13
C CYS A 12 -0.47 -9.44 -7.80
N THR A 13 -0.58 -8.41 -8.64
CA THR A 13 0.09 -7.12 -8.43
C THR A 13 -0.32 -6.49 -7.10
N VAL A 14 -1.62 -6.35 -6.86
CA VAL A 14 -2.12 -5.75 -5.62
C VAL A 14 -1.75 -6.61 -4.41
N THR A 15 -1.84 -7.95 -4.53
CA THR A 15 -1.45 -8.85 -3.43
C THR A 15 0.03 -8.68 -3.07
N LEU A 16 0.92 -8.61 -4.06
CA LEU A 16 2.36 -8.42 -3.81
C LEU A 16 2.67 -7.05 -3.22
N ASP A 17 1.99 -5.99 -3.69
CA ASP A 17 2.17 -4.64 -3.14
C ASP A 17 1.68 -4.54 -1.69
N VAL A 18 0.49 -5.11 -1.39
CA VAL A 18 -0.04 -5.11 -0.01
C VAL A 18 0.77 -6.03 0.90
N LEU A 19 1.26 -7.16 0.38
CA LEU A 19 2.17 -8.03 1.11
C LEU A 19 3.46 -7.28 1.47
N ALA A 20 4.09 -6.57 0.52
CA ALA A 20 5.28 -5.77 0.77
C ALA A 20 5.03 -4.68 1.83
N LEU A 21 3.86 -4.04 1.80
CA LEU A 21 3.45 -3.10 2.84
C LEU A 21 3.28 -3.81 4.20
N GLY A 22 2.59 -4.94 4.22
CA GLY A 22 2.32 -5.72 5.44
C GLY A 22 3.57 -6.25 6.12
N VAL A 23 4.56 -6.68 5.33
CA VAL A 23 5.87 -7.15 5.81
C VAL A 23 6.59 -6.06 6.62
N MET A 24 6.40 -4.78 6.28
CA MET A 24 7.04 -3.65 6.94
C MET A 24 6.42 -3.28 8.30
N ILE A 25 5.15 -3.64 8.53
CA ILE A 25 4.40 -3.22 9.73
C ILE A 25 5.10 -3.60 11.03
N PRO A 26 5.50 -4.86 11.28
CA PRO A 26 6.15 -5.23 12.54
C PRO A 26 7.60 -4.76 12.67
N VAL A 27 8.27 -4.43 11.58
CA VAL A 27 9.73 -4.26 11.54
C VAL A 27 10.16 -2.80 11.51
N LEU A 28 9.48 -1.95 10.74
CA LEU A 28 9.88 -0.56 10.62
C LEU A 28 9.87 0.21 11.95
N PRO A 29 8.86 0.06 12.83
CA PRO A 29 8.89 0.68 14.15
C PRO A 29 10.06 0.22 15.01
N THR A 30 10.39 -1.08 14.98
CA THR A 30 11.51 -1.65 15.74
C THR A 30 12.86 -1.16 15.19
N LEU A 31 12.99 -1.05 13.87
CA LEU A 31 14.19 -0.49 13.27
C LEU A 31 14.39 0.99 13.66
N VAL A 32 13.30 1.79 13.67
CA VAL A 32 13.32 3.18 14.16
C VAL A 32 13.74 3.22 15.63
N LEU A 33 13.18 2.34 16.47
CA LEU A 33 13.53 2.22 17.89
C LEU A 33 15.03 1.93 18.08
N GLY A 34 15.60 1.05 17.27
CA GLY A 34 17.03 0.76 17.27
C GLY A 34 17.89 1.99 16.98
N PHE A 35 17.52 2.80 15.97
CA PHE A 35 18.22 4.07 15.66
C PHE A 35 18.04 5.14 16.74
N MET A 36 16.97 5.08 17.53
CA MET A 36 16.72 6.00 18.66
C MET A 36 17.33 5.51 19.98
N GLY A 37 18.20 4.50 19.93
CA GLY A 37 18.89 4.00 21.13
C GLY A 37 17.98 3.30 22.14
N GLY A 38 16.82 2.83 21.73
CA GLY A 38 15.84 2.13 22.57
C GLY A 38 14.83 3.04 23.28
N ASP A 39 14.86 4.36 23.06
CA ASP A 39 13.87 5.28 23.60
C ASP A 39 12.54 5.14 22.85
N THR A 40 11.57 4.48 23.50
CA THR A 40 10.27 4.17 22.93
C THR A 40 9.44 5.43 22.67
N ALA A 41 9.54 6.47 23.49
CA ALA A 41 8.77 7.70 23.31
C ALA A 41 9.24 8.45 22.05
N SER A 42 10.54 8.70 21.93
CA SER A 42 11.13 9.32 20.74
C SER A 42 10.94 8.47 19.48
N ALA A 43 11.00 7.15 19.60
CA ALA A 43 10.73 6.25 18.48
C ALA A 43 9.27 6.33 18.01
N ALA A 44 8.31 6.45 18.91
CA ALA A 44 6.89 6.60 18.56
C ALA A 44 6.62 7.92 17.84
N GLU A 45 7.20 9.04 18.32
CA GLU A 45 7.10 10.33 17.63
C GLU A 45 7.71 10.28 16.22
N MET A 46 8.89 9.72 16.09
CA MET A 46 9.59 9.60 14.81
C MET A 46 8.83 8.68 13.84
N PHE A 47 8.29 7.56 14.33
CA PHE A 47 7.46 6.69 13.51
C PHE A 47 6.16 7.38 13.06
N GLY A 48 5.56 8.21 13.92
CA GLY A 48 4.43 9.07 13.58
C GLY A 48 4.77 10.05 12.44
N LEU A 49 5.96 10.67 12.47
CA LEU A 49 6.46 11.51 11.38
C LEU A 49 6.66 10.73 10.09
N PHE A 50 7.19 9.52 10.17
CA PHE A 50 7.37 8.62 9.01
C PHE A 50 6.03 8.27 8.36
N ALA A 51 5.04 7.89 9.16
CA ALA A 51 3.70 7.57 8.69
C ALA A 51 3.01 8.80 8.07
N THR A 52 3.16 9.97 8.70
CA THR A 52 2.62 11.24 8.21
C THR A 52 3.26 11.66 6.89
N ALA A 53 4.59 11.59 6.78
CA ALA A 53 5.31 11.93 5.56
C ALA A 53 4.90 11.02 4.40
N TRP A 54 4.82 9.71 4.63
CA TRP A 54 4.36 8.74 3.64
C TRP A 54 2.92 9.01 3.19
N GLY A 55 1.99 9.18 4.14
CA GLY A 55 0.59 9.44 3.83
C GLY A 55 0.39 10.78 3.12
N LEU A 56 1.12 11.82 3.52
CA LEU A 56 1.08 13.14 2.87
C LEU A 56 1.58 13.07 1.43
N MET A 57 2.70 12.39 1.18
CA MET A 57 3.22 12.21 -0.17
C MET A 57 2.26 11.40 -1.04
N GLN A 58 1.68 10.34 -0.51
CA GLN A 58 0.66 9.56 -1.20
C GLN A 58 -0.57 10.42 -1.54
N PHE A 59 -1.07 11.22 -0.60
CA PHE A 59 -2.20 12.12 -0.81
C PHE A 59 -1.91 13.17 -1.90
N LEU A 60 -0.73 13.76 -1.90
CA LEU A 60 -0.34 14.78 -2.87
C LEU A 60 -0.07 14.18 -4.26
N CYS A 61 0.58 13.03 -4.32
CA CYS A 61 1.05 12.43 -5.57
C CYS A 61 0.01 11.52 -6.23
N SER A 62 -0.96 10.94 -5.49
CA SER A 62 -1.98 10.05 -6.08
C SER A 62 -2.79 10.69 -7.21
N PRO A 63 -3.31 11.93 -7.09
CA PRO A 63 -4.01 12.57 -8.20
C PRO A 63 -3.11 12.86 -9.40
N LEU A 64 -1.83 13.18 -9.14
CA LEU A 64 -0.85 13.42 -10.19
C LEU A 64 -0.58 12.13 -10.98
N LEU A 65 -0.31 11.03 -10.26
CA LEU A 65 -0.05 9.73 -10.87
C LEU A 65 -1.30 9.18 -11.57
N GLY A 66 -2.49 9.44 -11.02
CA GLY A 66 -3.77 9.18 -11.69
C GLY A 66 -3.88 9.91 -13.02
N ALA A 67 -3.63 11.22 -13.04
CA ALA A 67 -3.67 12.03 -14.28
C ALA A 67 -2.58 11.61 -15.30
N LEU A 68 -1.41 11.18 -14.83
CA LEU A 68 -0.36 10.59 -15.68
C LEU A 68 -0.82 9.26 -16.27
N SER A 69 -1.51 8.43 -15.51
CA SER A 69 -2.07 7.16 -15.99
C SER A 69 -3.21 7.36 -17.00
N ASP A 70 -4.00 8.45 -16.87
CA ASP A 70 -5.00 8.83 -17.86
C ASP A 70 -4.37 9.30 -19.18
N ARG A 71 -3.18 9.91 -19.12
CA ARG A 71 -2.48 10.43 -20.29
C ARG A 71 -1.63 9.41 -21.02
N TYR A 72 -0.82 8.65 -20.26
CA TYR A 72 0.18 7.73 -20.83
C TYR A 72 -0.29 6.29 -20.93
N GLY A 73 -1.39 5.96 -20.24
CA GLY A 73 -1.90 4.61 -20.07
C GLY A 73 -1.70 4.07 -18.66
N ARG A 74 -2.48 3.07 -18.30
CA ARG A 74 -2.44 2.46 -16.95
C ARG A 74 -1.18 1.62 -16.74
N ARG A 75 -0.81 0.84 -17.76
CA ARG A 75 0.32 -0.09 -17.70
C ARG A 75 1.64 0.59 -17.34
N PRO A 76 2.10 1.66 -18.02
CA PRO A 76 3.37 2.30 -17.68
C PRO A 76 3.41 2.79 -16.23
N VAL A 77 2.31 3.38 -15.74
CA VAL A 77 2.27 3.93 -14.38
C VAL A 77 2.33 2.82 -13.34
N ILE A 78 1.60 1.70 -13.52
CA ILE A 78 1.70 0.54 -12.63
C ILE A 78 3.14 0.01 -12.59
N LEU A 79 3.76 -0.20 -13.75
CA LEU A 79 5.12 -0.75 -13.84
C LEU A 79 6.16 0.16 -13.19
N ILE A 80 6.08 1.48 -13.44
CA ILE A 80 6.99 2.46 -12.85
C ILE A 80 6.78 2.54 -11.33
N SER A 81 5.54 2.46 -10.84
CA SER A 81 5.25 2.44 -9.41
C SER A 81 5.82 1.19 -8.73
N CYS A 82 5.61 -0.01 -9.31
CA CYS A 82 6.21 -1.24 -8.78
C CYS A 82 7.74 -1.21 -8.80
N LEU A 83 8.33 -0.72 -9.89
CA LEU A 83 9.79 -0.55 -10.00
C LEU A 83 10.31 0.44 -8.96
N GLY A 84 9.67 1.61 -8.83
CA GLY A 84 10.03 2.65 -7.87
C GLY A 84 9.96 2.15 -6.43
N LEU A 85 8.88 1.42 -6.06
CA LEU A 85 8.76 0.79 -4.74
C LEU A 85 9.85 -0.26 -4.50
N GLY A 86 10.15 -1.09 -5.51
CA GLY A 86 11.19 -2.11 -5.38
C GLY A 86 12.58 -1.49 -5.15
N LEU A 87 12.92 -0.43 -5.86
CA LEU A 87 14.17 0.32 -5.67
C LEU A 87 14.20 1.04 -4.32
N ASP A 88 13.09 1.60 -3.89
CA ASP A 88 12.96 2.24 -2.57
C ASP A 88 13.16 1.23 -1.43
N TYR A 89 12.61 0.02 -1.53
CA TYR A 89 12.85 -1.02 -0.53
C TYR A 89 14.33 -1.46 -0.49
N ILE A 90 15.04 -1.53 -1.63
CA ILE A 90 16.50 -1.73 -1.63
C ILE A 90 17.18 -0.58 -0.90
N PHE A 91 16.81 0.66 -1.22
CA PHE A 91 17.38 1.85 -0.57
C PHE A 91 17.17 1.81 0.94
N MET A 92 15.96 1.47 1.41
CA MET A 92 15.69 1.32 2.85
C MET A 92 16.44 0.15 3.48
N ALA A 93 16.62 -0.98 2.77
CA ALA A 93 17.37 -2.14 3.26
C ALA A 93 18.83 -1.80 3.57
N ILE A 94 19.45 -0.92 2.79
CA ILE A 94 20.85 -0.52 2.96
C ILE A 94 21.00 0.78 3.74
N ALA A 95 19.94 1.48 4.11
CA ALA A 95 19.98 2.77 4.79
C ALA A 95 20.73 2.66 6.15
N PRO A 96 21.85 3.39 6.34
CA PRO A 96 22.63 3.34 7.58
C PRO A 96 22.14 4.34 8.64
N SER A 97 21.14 5.15 8.34
CA SER A 97 20.67 6.21 9.24
C SER A 97 19.16 6.41 9.17
N LEU A 98 18.60 6.94 10.25
CA LEU A 98 17.19 7.30 10.37
C LEU A 98 16.76 8.30 9.29
N THR A 99 17.60 9.29 8.97
CA THR A 99 17.34 10.28 7.93
C THR A 99 17.14 9.63 6.54
N LEU A 100 17.97 8.66 6.20
CA LEU A 100 17.83 7.93 4.92
C LEU A 100 16.59 7.06 4.91
N LEU A 101 16.24 6.40 6.02
CA LEU A 101 14.95 5.69 6.13
C LEU A 101 13.78 6.65 5.95
N PHE A 102 13.85 7.88 6.50
CA PHE A 102 12.82 8.89 6.32
C PHE A 102 12.69 9.33 4.85
N VAL A 103 13.80 9.53 4.15
CA VAL A 103 13.80 9.80 2.71
C VAL A 103 13.17 8.65 1.93
N GLY A 104 13.47 7.39 2.27
CA GLY A 104 12.78 6.23 1.70
C GLY A 104 11.27 6.29 1.90
N ARG A 105 10.77 6.66 3.08
CA ARG A 105 9.32 6.81 3.32
C ARG A 105 8.67 7.88 2.44
N ILE A 106 9.38 8.97 2.15
CA ILE A 106 8.93 10.00 1.20
C ILE A 106 8.85 9.42 -0.22
N ILE A 107 9.89 8.73 -0.67
CA ILE A 107 9.95 8.11 -2.01
C ILE A 107 8.84 7.06 -2.15
N SER A 108 8.66 6.20 -1.15
CA SER A 108 7.61 5.20 -1.06
C SER A 108 6.20 5.83 -1.19
N GLY A 109 5.96 6.95 -0.50
CA GLY A 109 4.70 7.70 -0.61
C GLY A 109 4.45 8.26 -2.02
N ILE A 110 5.50 8.77 -2.68
CA ILE A 110 5.42 9.30 -4.05
C ILE A 110 5.10 8.17 -5.05
N THR A 111 5.70 6.99 -4.89
CA THR A 111 5.55 5.87 -5.83
C THR A 111 4.33 4.98 -5.56
N ALA A 112 3.62 5.18 -4.46
CA ALA A 112 2.49 4.34 -4.01
C ALA A 112 1.19 4.56 -4.83
N ALA A 113 1.27 4.63 -6.15
CA ALA A 113 0.09 4.83 -7.01
C ALA A 113 -0.49 3.54 -7.60
N THR A 114 0.12 2.39 -7.34
CA THR A 114 -0.28 1.11 -7.95
C THR A 114 -1.73 0.79 -7.66
N ILE A 115 -2.17 0.96 -6.42
CA ILE A 115 -3.53 0.60 -5.98
C ILE A 115 -4.58 1.45 -6.70
N SER A 116 -4.44 2.78 -6.71
CA SER A 116 -5.40 3.68 -7.37
C SER A 116 -5.46 3.42 -8.89
N THR A 117 -4.30 3.18 -9.51
CA THR A 117 -4.22 2.85 -10.94
C THR A 117 -4.79 1.46 -11.23
N ALA A 118 -4.64 0.49 -10.32
CA ALA A 118 -5.24 -0.83 -10.42
C ALA A 118 -6.78 -0.76 -10.40
N PHE A 119 -7.38 0.05 -9.54
CA PHE A 119 -8.83 0.29 -9.57
C PHE A 119 -9.30 0.88 -10.90
N ALA A 120 -8.57 1.86 -11.44
CA ALA A 120 -8.88 2.43 -12.75
C ALA A 120 -8.72 1.37 -13.87
N TYR A 121 -7.66 0.57 -13.83
CA TYR A 121 -7.45 -0.53 -14.77
C TYR A 121 -8.60 -1.54 -14.75
N ILE A 122 -9.05 -1.96 -13.55
CA ILE A 122 -10.21 -2.86 -13.41
C ILE A 122 -11.47 -2.25 -14.02
N ALA A 123 -11.71 -0.96 -13.77
CA ALA A 123 -12.87 -0.25 -14.33
C ALA A 123 -12.82 -0.18 -15.87
N ASP A 124 -11.61 -0.09 -16.46
CA ASP A 124 -11.43 -0.03 -17.91
C ASP A 124 -11.71 -1.40 -18.59
N VAL A 125 -11.33 -2.51 -17.93
CA VAL A 125 -11.40 -3.86 -18.53
C VAL A 125 -12.67 -4.64 -18.15
N THR A 126 -13.47 -4.13 -17.18
CA THR A 126 -14.62 -4.85 -16.63
C THR A 126 -15.92 -4.12 -16.96
N PRO A 127 -16.92 -4.81 -17.58
CA PRO A 127 -18.26 -4.25 -17.76
C PRO A 127 -18.90 -3.84 -16.43
N PRO A 128 -19.83 -2.85 -16.42
CA PRO A 128 -20.46 -2.36 -15.20
C PRO A 128 -21.01 -3.45 -14.27
N ASP A 129 -21.70 -4.45 -14.81
CA ASP A 129 -22.31 -5.55 -14.05
C ASP A 129 -21.30 -6.45 -13.35
N GLY A 130 -20.05 -6.51 -13.83
CA GLY A 130 -18.97 -7.32 -13.26
C GLY A 130 -18.05 -6.56 -12.31
N ARG A 131 -18.17 -5.24 -12.20
CA ARG A 131 -17.23 -4.40 -11.43
C ARG A 131 -17.23 -4.71 -9.94
N ALA A 132 -18.38 -4.94 -9.33
CA ALA A 132 -18.45 -5.27 -7.90
C ALA A 132 -17.60 -6.52 -7.57
N LYS A 133 -17.72 -7.58 -8.38
CA LYS A 133 -16.94 -8.80 -8.24
C LYS A 133 -15.44 -8.55 -8.49
N ALA A 134 -15.10 -7.75 -9.50
CA ALA A 134 -13.71 -7.45 -9.82
C ALA A 134 -13.04 -6.58 -8.74
N PHE A 135 -13.75 -5.62 -8.16
CA PHE A 135 -13.26 -4.85 -7.00
C PHE A 135 -13.17 -5.72 -5.73
N GLY A 136 -14.05 -6.70 -5.57
CA GLY A 136 -13.96 -7.70 -4.50
C GLY A 136 -12.64 -8.50 -4.54
N LEU A 137 -12.07 -8.75 -5.72
CA LEU A 137 -10.73 -9.37 -5.85
C LEU A 137 -9.64 -8.48 -5.23
N VAL A 138 -9.74 -7.16 -5.37
CA VAL A 138 -8.79 -6.24 -4.73
C VAL A 138 -8.93 -6.33 -3.20
N GLY A 139 -10.16 -6.36 -2.67
CA GLY A 139 -10.38 -6.57 -1.24
C GLY A 139 -9.78 -7.90 -0.73
N MET A 140 -9.92 -8.97 -1.51
CA MET A 140 -9.28 -10.26 -1.19
C MET A 140 -7.75 -10.18 -1.23
N ALA A 141 -7.17 -9.46 -2.20
CA ALA A 141 -5.73 -9.22 -2.27
C ALA A 141 -5.21 -8.46 -1.02
N PHE A 142 -5.95 -7.45 -0.56
CA PHE A 142 -5.67 -6.77 0.70
C PHE A 142 -5.72 -7.73 1.89
N GLY A 143 -6.79 -8.53 2.00
CA GLY A 143 -6.91 -9.53 3.07
C GLY A 143 -5.73 -10.48 3.12
N LEU A 144 -5.34 -11.06 1.98
CA LEU A 144 -4.19 -11.96 1.88
C LEU A 144 -2.88 -11.25 2.25
N GLY A 145 -2.65 -10.05 1.72
CA GLY A 145 -1.44 -9.29 1.99
C GLY A 145 -1.31 -8.89 3.47
N PHE A 146 -2.41 -8.49 4.11
CA PHE A 146 -2.43 -8.15 5.54
C PHE A 146 -2.40 -9.35 6.49
N VAL A 147 -2.71 -10.56 6.04
CA VAL A 147 -2.51 -11.79 6.83
C VAL A 147 -1.08 -12.28 6.69
N VAL A 148 -0.62 -12.45 5.45
CA VAL A 148 0.68 -13.05 5.15
C VAL A 148 1.84 -12.08 5.38
N GLY A 149 1.63 -10.79 5.07
CA GLY A 149 2.66 -9.76 5.20
C GLY A 149 3.23 -9.64 6.60
N PRO A 150 2.45 -9.31 7.63
CA PRO A 150 2.94 -9.19 9.00
C PRO A 150 3.55 -10.48 9.55
N ALA A 151 3.00 -11.66 9.17
CA ALA A 151 3.58 -12.95 9.56
C ALA A 151 5.01 -13.11 9.01
N LEU A 152 5.20 -12.89 7.70
CA LEU A 152 6.52 -12.94 7.07
C LEU A 152 7.45 -11.85 7.61
N GLY A 153 6.92 -10.65 7.79
CA GLY A 153 7.67 -9.52 8.36
C GLY A 153 8.19 -9.82 9.76
N GLY A 154 7.33 -10.34 10.63
CA GLY A 154 7.72 -10.71 11.99
C GLY A 154 8.71 -11.89 12.05
N LEU A 155 8.52 -12.90 11.20
CA LEU A 155 9.44 -14.06 11.14
C LEU A 155 10.83 -13.64 10.61
N LEU A 156 10.88 -12.88 9.53
CA LEU A 156 12.14 -12.41 8.94
C LEU A 156 12.80 -11.32 9.78
N GLY A 157 11.99 -10.40 10.35
CA GLY A 157 12.47 -9.34 11.22
C GLY A 157 13.09 -9.86 12.50
N GLY A 158 12.58 -10.98 13.03
CA GLY A 158 13.18 -11.68 14.17
C GLY A 158 14.54 -12.31 13.87
N LEU A 159 14.87 -12.56 12.60
CA LEU A 159 16.20 -13.03 12.16
C LEU A 159 17.14 -11.85 11.90
N ASP A 160 16.71 -10.90 11.10
CA ASP A 160 17.40 -9.65 10.78
C ASP A 160 16.37 -8.57 10.38
N PRO A 161 16.37 -7.39 11.02
CA PRO A 161 15.43 -6.31 10.73
C PRO A 161 15.47 -5.78 9.28
N ARG A 162 16.50 -6.12 8.50
CA ARG A 162 16.64 -5.71 7.10
C ARG A 162 16.12 -6.73 6.09
N LEU A 163 15.99 -8.01 6.47
CA LEU A 163 15.45 -9.06 5.58
C LEU A 163 14.05 -8.75 5.04
N PRO A 164 13.12 -8.20 5.82
CA PRO A 164 11.80 -7.82 5.32
C PRO A 164 11.85 -6.81 4.17
N PHE A 165 12.79 -5.86 4.19
CA PHE A 165 12.96 -4.89 3.08
C PHE A 165 13.47 -5.59 1.81
N TRP A 166 14.41 -6.52 1.93
CA TRP A 166 14.89 -7.30 0.79
C TRP A 166 13.80 -8.16 0.17
N LEU A 167 12.95 -8.80 1.00
CA LEU A 167 11.80 -9.55 0.51
C LEU A 167 10.82 -8.65 -0.24
N SER A 168 10.49 -7.49 0.34
CA SER A 168 9.58 -6.51 -0.27
C SER A 168 10.15 -5.98 -1.59
N ALA A 169 11.46 -5.69 -1.65
CA ALA A 169 12.15 -5.29 -2.86
C ALA A 169 12.04 -6.38 -3.95
N ALA A 170 12.36 -7.62 -3.59
CA ALA A 170 12.27 -8.74 -4.52
C ALA A 170 10.85 -8.95 -5.05
N ALA A 171 9.82 -8.85 -4.17
CA ALA A 171 8.42 -8.98 -4.55
C ALA A 171 8.00 -7.87 -5.54
N CYS A 172 8.31 -6.60 -5.24
CA CYS A 172 7.96 -5.46 -6.10
C CYS A 172 8.70 -5.52 -7.45
N LEU A 173 10.00 -5.85 -7.47
CA LEU A 173 10.77 -5.97 -8.70
C LEU A 173 10.30 -7.16 -9.55
N ALA A 174 10.02 -8.31 -8.93
CA ALA A 174 9.44 -9.46 -9.62
C ALA A 174 8.06 -9.12 -10.21
N ASN A 175 7.24 -8.36 -9.47
CA ASN A 175 5.95 -7.87 -9.93
C ASN A 175 6.10 -6.92 -11.15
N ALA A 176 7.04 -5.98 -11.09
CA ALA A 176 7.34 -5.10 -12.22
C ALA A 176 7.82 -5.89 -13.45
N ALA A 177 8.74 -6.84 -13.26
CA ALA A 177 9.23 -7.72 -14.34
C ALA A 177 8.10 -8.58 -14.93
N PHE A 178 7.29 -9.22 -14.09
CA PHE A 178 6.13 -10.01 -14.53
C PHE A 178 5.14 -9.14 -15.30
N GLY A 179 4.84 -7.95 -14.81
CA GLY A 179 3.96 -6.98 -15.46
C GLY A 179 4.47 -6.51 -16.80
N TRP A 180 5.78 -6.36 -16.93
CA TRP A 180 6.40 -5.98 -18.21
C TRP A 180 6.05 -6.95 -19.33
N PHE A 181 6.03 -8.26 -19.06
CA PHE A 181 5.74 -9.29 -20.05
C PHE A 181 4.26 -9.64 -20.18
N VAL A 182 3.46 -9.49 -19.12
CA VAL A 182 2.11 -10.06 -19.05
C VAL A 182 1.00 -9.00 -19.03
N LEU A 183 1.25 -7.78 -18.48
CA LEU A 183 0.21 -6.77 -18.35
C LEU A 183 -0.06 -6.07 -19.68
N PRO A 184 -1.25 -6.23 -20.30
CA PRO A 184 -1.63 -5.44 -21.45
C PRO A 184 -2.03 -4.02 -21.03
N GLU A 185 -2.02 -3.08 -21.98
CA GLU A 185 -2.59 -1.74 -21.74
C GLU A 185 -4.13 -1.81 -21.73
N SER A 186 -4.75 -1.18 -20.72
CA SER A 186 -6.21 -1.14 -20.61
C SER A 186 -6.81 0.12 -21.22
N LEU A 187 -6.03 1.22 -21.30
CA LEU A 187 -6.49 2.50 -21.80
C LEU A 187 -5.97 2.75 -23.23
N PRO A 188 -6.78 2.49 -24.27
CA PRO A 188 -6.37 2.70 -25.63
C PRO A 188 -6.12 4.19 -25.91
N PRO A 189 -5.24 4.54 -26.90
CA PRO A 189 -4.84 5.91 -27.18
C PRO A 189 -6.01 6.88 -27.37
N GLU A 190 -7.11 6.42 -27.97
CA GLU A 190 -8.31 7.20 -28.28
C GLU A 190 -9.10 7.65 -27.04
N ARG A 191 -8.93 6.93 -25.91
CA ARG A 191 -9.57 7.23 -24.63
C ARG A 191 -8.66 8.00 -23.67
N ARG A 192 -7.40 8.23 -24.06
CA ARG A 192 -6.44 8.95 -23.23
C ARG A 192 -6.83 10.42 -23.12
N MET A 193 -6.64 10.98 -21.96
CA MET A 193 -7.00 12.36 -21.67
C MET A 193 -5.75 13.24 -21.63
N ALA A 194 -5.85 14.47 -22.14
CA ALA A 194 -4.78 15.44 -21.97
C ALA A 194 -4.53 15.72 -20.49
N PHE A 195 -3.26 15.85 -20.12
CA PHE A 195 -2.87 16.19 -18.76
C PHE A 195 -3.39 17.58 -18.37
N ALA A 196 -4.04 17.68 -17.23
CA ALA A 196 -4.55 18.94 -16.71
C ALA A 196 -4.25 19.08 -15.21
N TRP A 197 -3.49 20.10 -14.84
CA TRP A 197 -3.15 20.39 -13.44
C TRP A 197 -4.36 20.54 -12.52
N LYS A 198 -5.48 21.04 -13.04
CA LYS A 198 -6.75 21.17 -12.29
C LYS A 198 -7.29 19.82 -11.79
N ARG A 199 -7.00 18.73 -12.50
CA ARG A 199 -7.38 17.35 -12.12
C ARG A 199 -6.27 16.61 -11.38
N ALA A 200 -5.04 17.00 -11.62
CA ALA A 200 -3.84 16.37 -11.07
C ALA A 200 -3.47 16.89 -9.67
N ASN A 201 -4.43 17.44 -8.92
CA ASN A 201 -4.16 17.98 -7.59
C ASN A 201 -5.26 17.58 -6.59
N PRO A 202 -4.92 17.42 -5.28
CA PRO A 202 -5.87 17.02 -4.25
C PRO A 202 -7.05 17.97 -4.06
N VAL A 203 -6.84 19.27 -4.27
CA VAL A 203 -7.90 20.30 -4.12
C VAL A 203 -9.00 20.10 -5.16
N GLY A 204 -8.62 19.76 -6.41
CA GLY A 204 -9.58 19.41 -7.45
C GLY A 204 -10.41 18.18 -7.09
N SER A 205 -9.79 17.15 -6.55
CA SER A 205 -10.46 15.94 -6.08
C SER A 205 -11.41 16.22 -4.93
N LEU A 206 -11.02 17.05 -3.96
CA LEU A 206 -11.89 17.48 -2.85
C LEU A 206 -13.06 18.32 -3.30
N ASN A 207 -12.88 19.21 -4.29
CA ASN A 207 -13.96 20.01 -4.85
C ASN A 207 -14.98 19.13 -5.57
N LEU A 208 -14.52 18.09 -6.30
CA LEU A 208 -15.41 17.11 -6.91
C LEU A 208 -16.23 16.36 -5.85
N LEU A 209 -15.62 15.95 -4.76
CA LEU A 209 -16.29 15.28 -3.64
C LEU A 209 -17.35 16.20 -3.00
N ARG A 210 -17.02 17.48 -2.79
CA ARG A 210 -17.95 18.48 -2.23
C ARG A 210 -19.16 18.78 -3.12
N SER A 211 -19.02 18.63 -4.43
CA SER A 211 -20.13 18.83 -5.38
C SER A 211 -21.23 17.77 -5.26
N GLN A 212 -20.92 16.62 -4.61
CA GLN A 212 -21.78 15.46 -4.51
C GLN A 212 -22.06 15.14 -3.01
N ARG A 213 -23.09 15.79 -2.41
CA ARG A 213 -23.41 15.63 -0.99
C ARG A 213 -23.49 14.18 -0.47
N PRO A 214 -24.10 13.21 -1.20
CA PRO A 214 -24.16 11.82 -0.75
C PRO A 214 -22.75 11.20 -0.64
N LEU A 215 -21.84 11.51 -1.57
CA LEU A 215 -20.46 11.02 -1.56
C LEU A 215 -19.66 11.60 -0.41
N LEU A 216 -19.93 12.85 -0.02
CA LEU A 216 -19.25 13.49 1.10
C LEU A 216 -19.52 12.75 2.42
N GLY A 217 -20.79 12.33 2.65
CA GLY A 217 -21.14 11.55 3.84
C GLY A 217 -20.44 10.19 3.90
N LEU A 218 -20.44 9.46 2.78
CA LEU A 218 -19.74 8.19 2.68
C LEU A 218 -18.21 8.34 2.87
N ALA A 219 -17.62 9.37 2.27
CA ALA A 219 -16.20 9.65 2.41
C ALA A 219 -15.83 10.04 3.85
N ALA A 220 -16.70 10.75 4.57
CA ALA A 220 -16.47 11.08 5.98
C ALA A 220 -16.51 9.82 6.87
N ILE A 221 -17.45 8.91 6.64
CA ILE A 221 -17.51 7.63 7.35
C ILE A 221 -16.25 6.81 7.07
N ASP A 222 -15.88 6.65 5.79
CA ASP A 222 -14.68 5.91 5.39
C ASP A 222 -13.43 6.52 6.00
N PHE A 223 -13.30 7.85 6.01
CA PHE A 223 -12.19 8.56 6.65
C PHE A 223 -12.10 8.22 8.15
N ILE A 224 -13.21 8.28 8.90
CA ILE A 224 -13.22 7.98 10.35
C ILE A 224 -12.84 6.53 10.61
N VAL A 225 -13.38 5.59 9.82
CA VAL A 225 -13.06 4.16 9.93
C VAL A 225 -11.57 3.92 9.64
N ASN A 226 -11.02 4.53 8.60
CA ASN A 226 -9.60 4.39 8.28
C ASN A 226 -8.70 5.02 9.35
N VAL A 227 -9.06 6.17 9.92
CA VAL A 227 -8.32 6.77 11.06
C VAL A 227 -8.29 5.82 12.25
N ALA A 228 -9.43 5.20 12.60
CA ALA A 228 -9.50 4.22 13.68
C ALA A 228 -8.64 2.98 13.41
N HIS A 229 -8.69 2.44 12.17
CA HIS A 229 -7.87 1.30 11.77
C HIS A 229 -6.37 1.57 11.78
N GLN A 230 -5.95 2.80 11.53
CA GLN A 230 -4.53 3.18 11.46
C GLN A 230 -3.82 3.09 12.82
N VAL A 231 -4.54 3.02 13.93
CA VAL A 231 -3.95 2.84 15.28
C VAL A 231 -3.15 1.54 15.38
N LEU A 232 -3.67 0.43 14.81
CA LEU A 232 -2.99 -0.87 14.89
C LEU A 232 -1.59 -0.85 14.26
N PRO A 233 -1.40 -0.48 12.99
CA PRO A 233 -0.07 -0.48 12.38
C PRO A 233 0.85 0.61 12.92
N SER A 234 0.31 1.69 13.52
CA SER A 234 1.13 2.83 13.95
C SER A 234 1.60 2.74 15.40
N VAL A 235 0.81 2.20 16.31
CA VAL A 235 1.10 2.23 17.76
C VAL A 235 1.30 0.84 18.35
N PHE A 236 0.58 -0.16 17.85
CA PHE A 236 0.51 -1.49 18.46
C PHE A 236 1.89 -2.17 18.59
N VAL A 237 2.75 -2.06 17.57
CA VAL A 237 4.06 -2.71 17.56
C VAL A 237 4.95 -2.21 18.71
N LEU A 238 5.09 -0.89 18.82
CA LEU A 238 5.89 -0.26 19.89
C LEU A 238 5.26 -0.48 21.27
N TYR A 239 3.93 -0.38 21.37
CA TYR A 239 3.21 -0.62 22.61
C TYR A 239 3.36 -2.06 23.10
N ALA A 240 3.22 -3.04 22.20
CA ALA A 240 3.36 -4.46 22.54
C ALA A 240 4.80 -4.80 22.98
N GLY A 241 5.79 -4.24 22.31
CA GLY A 241 7.20 -4.35 22.71
C GLY A 241 7.44 -3.72 24.09
N TYR A 242 7.00 -2.48 24.30
CA TYR A 242 7.17 -1.76 25.57
C TYR A 242 6.43 -2.41 26.74
N ARG A 243 5.15 -2.75 26.56
CA ARG A 243 4.28 -3.20 27.66
C ARG A 243 4.43 -4.67 27.99
N TYR A 244 4.67 -5.52 26.97
CA TYR A 244 4.65 -6.98 27.11
C TYR A 244 5.98 -7.65 26.73
N GLY A 245 6.97 -6.90 26.25
CA GLY A 245 8.24 -7.46 25.77
C GLY A 245 8.09 -8.35 24.53
N TRP A 246 7.07 -8.12 23.68
CA TRP A 246 6.82 -8.94 22.51
C TRP A 246 7.88 -8.69 21.44
N SER A 247 8.38 -9.78 20.86
CA SER A 247 9.28 -9.75 19.70
C SER A 247 8.50 -9.43 18.42
N GLU A 248 9.23 -9.03 17.36
CA GLU A 248 8.66 -8.79 16.02
C GLU A 248 7.89 -10.00 15.51
N THR A 249 8.40 -11.22 15.78
CA THR A 249 7.74 -12.48 15.43
C THR A 249 6.39 -12.61 16.11
N THR A 250 6.32 -12.36 17.43
CA THR A 250 5.06 -12.42 18.18
C THR A 250 4.06 -11.39 17.69
N VAL A 251 4.50 -10.15 17.45
CA VAL A 251 3.68 -9.07 16.89
C VAL A 251 3.18 -9.43 15.50
N GLY A 252 4.06 -9.90 14.62
CA GLY A 252 3.72 -10.28 13.25
C GLY A 252 2.68 -11.42 13.19
N LEU A 253 2.85 -12.46 14.00
CA LEU A 253 1.90 -13.57 14.08
C LEU A 253 0.55 -13.13 14.68
N THR A 254 0.56 -12.24 15.66
CA THR A 254 -0.66 -11.67 16.24
C THR A 254 -1.43 -10.86 15.20
N LEU A 255 -0.76 -10.00 14.44
CA LEU A 255 -1.39 -9.24 13.36
C LEU A 255 -1.93 -10.14 12.25
N ALA A 256 -1.21 -11.20 11.90
CA ALA A 256 -1.68 -12.22 10.95
C ALA A 256 -2.94 -12.92 11.46
N PHE A 257 -2.99 -13.27 12.74
CA PHE A 257 -4.18 -13.87 13.36
C PHE A 257 -5.38 -12.91 13.36
N VAL A 258 -5.17 -11.64 13.67
CA VAL A 258 -6.22 -10.58 13.57
C VAL A 258 -6.72 -10.48 12.13
N GLY A 259 -5.82 -10.44 11.15
CA GLY A 259 -6.18 -10.41 9.73
C GLY A 259 -6.98 -11.65 9.30
N PHE A 260 -6.59 -12.84 9.77
CA PHE A 260 -7.31 -14.08 9.51
C PHE A 260 -8.73 -14.06 10.12
N CYS A 261 -8.88 -13.63 11.37
CA CYS A 261 -10.19 -13.47 12.00
C CYS A 261 -11.07 -12.47 11.26
N ALA A 262 -10.51 -11.33 10.84
CA ALA A 262 -11.22 -10.33 10.05
C ALA A 262 -11.70 -10.90 8.71
N ALA A 263 -10.86 -11.68 8.01
CA ALA A 263 -11.22 -12.35 6.76
C ALA A 263 -12.33 -13.39 6.96
N LEU A 264 -12.28 -14.16 8.06
CA LEU A 264 -13.35 -15.11 8.40
C LEU A 264 -14.68 -14.40 8.64
N VAL A 265 -14.69 -13.34 9.46
CA VAL A 265 -15.93 -12.56 9.74
C VAL A 265 -16.47 -11.98 8.45
N GLN A 266 -15.60 -11.40 7.59
CA GLN A 266 -16.00 -10.80 6.33
C GLN A 266 -16.59 -11.85 5.35
N GLY A 267 -15.99 -13.04 5.28
CA GLY A 267 -16.47 -14.13 4.43
C GLY A 267 -17.76 -14.79 4.94
N LEU A 268 -17.98 -14.84 6.26
CA LEU A 268 -19.15 -15.49 6.86
C LEU A 268 -20.36 -14.55 7.01
N VAL A 269 -20.13 -13.24 7.17
CA VAL A 269 -21.18 -12.25 7.47
C VAL A 269 -21.57 -11.43 6.24
N VAL A 270 -20.61 -11.16 5.34
CA VAL A 270 -20.84 -10.29 4.16
C VAL A 270 -20.94 -11.10 2.86
N GLY A 271 -20.44 -12.34 2.82
CA GLY A 271 -20.58 -13.29 1.70
C GLY A 271 -21.85 -14.07 1.83
#